data_e3d6dd1b33443af79d058f108c2ec784
#
_entry.id   e3d6dd1b33443af79d058f108c2ec784
#
_cell.length_a   1.000
_cell.length_b   1.000
_cell.length_c   1.000
_cell.angle_alpha   90.00
_cell.angle_beta   90.00
_cell.angle_gamma   90.00
#
_symmetry.space_group_name_H-M   'P 1'
#
loop_
_entity.id
_entity.type
_entity.pdbx_description
1 polymer ?
#
loop_
_entity_poly.entity_id
_entity_poly.type
_entity_poly.pdbx_seq_one_letter_code
_entity_poly.pdbx_strand_id
1 'polypeptide(L)'
;MLEPNTTSPTPAMADVGGDLIKDGTEQSFMQDVVEMSQTVPVIVDFWAPWCGPCKTLGPALEAAVTAAGGLIKMVKLDIDKNQGIAEQMKIQSVPTVYAFW
;
A
#
# COMPACT_ATOMS: atom_id res chain seq x y z
N MET A 1 -6.94 -4.64 34.24
CA MET A 1 -6.50 -4.50 33.72
C MET A 1 -6.08 -4.17 33.02
N LEU A 2 -6.28 -4.31 33.20
CA LEU A 2 -5.76 -4.08 32.52
C LEU A 2 -5.48 -3.75 31.69
N GLU A 3 -5.64 -4.05 31.71
CA GLU A 3 -5.19 -3.84 30.97
C GLU A 3 -5.04 -3.59 30.08
N PRO A 4 -5.37 -3.66 30.52
CA PRO A 4 -5.17 -3.47 29.55
C PRO A 4 -5.04 -3.12 28.81
N ASN A 5 -5.14 -3.21 29.21
CA ASN A 5 -4.79 -2.89 28.41
C ASN A 5 -4.72 -2.69 27.64
N THR A 6 -5.08 -2.93 28.07
CA THR A 6 -4.89 -2.77 27.39
C THR A 6 -4.89 -2.47 26.59
N THR A 7 -5.20 -2.72 26.82
CA THR A 7 -5.08 -2.51 26.14
C THR A 7 -5.27 -2.18 25.30
N SER A 8 -5.30 -2.52 25.67
CA SER A 8 -5.50 -2.39 24.70
C SER A 8 -5.89 -1.61 23.57
N PRO A 9 -6.24 -1.06 23.20
CA PRO A 9 -6.68 -0.33 22.02
C PRO A 9 -5.59 0.55 21.44
N THR A 10 -4.73 0.99 22.24
CA THR A 10 -3.58 1.77 21.82
C THR A 10 -2.71 1.03 20.80
N PRO A 11 -2.45 -0.25 21.01
CA PRO A 11 -1.72 -1.01 19.99
C PRO A 11 -2.43 -1.02 18.65
N ALA A 12 -3.76 -1.03 18.65
CA ALA A 12 -4.52 -1.03 17.43
C ALA A 12 -4.25 0.22 16.59
N MET A 13 -4.07 1.37 17.26
CA MET A 13 -3.76 2.61 16.56
C MET A 13 -2.41 2.51 15.85
N ALA A 14 -1.41 2.00 16.55
CA ALA A 14 -0.09 1.83 15.95
C ALA A 14 -0.15 0.86 14.80
N ASP A 15 -0.91 -0.21 14.94
CA ASP A 15 -1.04 -1.22 13.90
C ASP A 15 -1.72 -0.63 12.67
N VAL A 16 -2.74 0.19 12.89
CA VAL A 16 -3.44 0.83 11.78
C VAL A 16 -2.47 1.67 10.96
N GLY A 17 -1.61 2.44 11.62
CA GLY A 17 -0.61 3.24 10.92
C GLY A 17 0.34 2.38 10.11
N GLY A 18 0.78 1.25 10.68
CA GLY A 18 1.69 0.34 10.00
C GLY A 18 1.03 -0.41 8.86
N ASP A 19 -0.28 -0.65 8.96
CA ASP A 19 -1.01 -1.40 7.95
C ASP A 19 -1.47 -0.56 6.77
N LEU A 20 -1.49 0.76 6.89
CA LEU A 20 -2.03 1.60 5.84
C LEU A 20 -1.17 1.62 4.59
N ILE A 21 0.14 1.49 4.76
CA ILE A 21 1.09 1.56 3.66
C ILE A 21 2.02 0.37 3.77
N LYS A 22 2.14 -0.38 2.69
CA LYS A 22 2.89 -1.62 2.71
C LYS A 22 3.68 -1.78 1.42
N ASP A 23 4.91 -2.29 1.55
CA ASP A 23 5.67 -2.76 0.39
C ASP A 23 5.16 -4.14 0.04
N GLY A 24 4.56 -4.27 -1.15
CA GLY A 24 3.98 -5.51 -1.59
C GLY A 24 4.92 -6.31 -2.47
N THR A 25 4.54 -7.56 -2.74
CA THR A 25 5.25 -8.44 -3.63
C THR A 25 4.26 -9.16 -4.54
N GLU A 26 4.78 -9.82 -5.59
CA GLU A 26 3.94 -10.66 -6.43
C GLU A 26 3.21 -11.71 -5.60
N GLN A 27 3.93 -12.29 -4.62
CA GLN A 27 3.38 -13.35 -3.80
C GLN A 27 2.28 -12.87 -2.89
N SER A 28 2.35 -11.62 -2.44
CA SER A 28 1.36 -11.07 -1.51
C SER A 28 0.27 -10.26 -2.19
N PHE A 29 0.34 -10.08 -3.51
CA PHE A 29 -0.55 -9.17 -4.23
C PHE A 29 -2.02 -9.54 -4.06
N MET A 30 -2.34 -10.83 -4.21
CA MET A 30 -3.72 -11.28 -4.09
C MET A 30 -4.29 -10.93 -2.72
N GLN A 31 -3.54 -11.17 -1.67
CA GLN A 31 -4.00 -10.91 -0.31
C GLN A 31 -3.98 -9.41 0.01
N ASP A 32 -2.90 -8.73 -0.32
CA ASP A 32 -2.71 -7.33 0.08
C ASP A 32 -3.57 -6.37 -0.72
N VAL A 33 -3.89 -6.72 -1.95
CA VAL A 33 -4.61 -5.83 -2.86
C VAL A 33 -6.01 -6.34 -3.14
N VAL A 34 -6.13 -7.53 -3.75
CA VAL A 34 -7.42 -7.99 -4.24
C VAL A 34 -8.36 -8.32 -3.08
N GLU A 35 -7.92 -9.13 -2.13
CA GLU A 35 -8.75 -9.48 -0.99
C GLU A 35 -9.01 -8.28 -0.09
N MET A 36 -7.97 -7.49 0.13
CA MET A 36 -8.11 -6.31 1.00
C MET A 36 -9.08 -5.30 0.41
N SER A 37 -9.14 -5.18 -0.93
CA SER A 37 -10.03 -4.22 -1.57
C SER A 37 -11.51 -4.56 -1.39
N GLN A 38 -11.82 -5.75 -0.92
CA GLN A 38 -13.20 -6.11 -0.57
C GLN A 38 -13.65 -5.44 0.71
N THR A 39 -12.70 -5.00 1.52
CA THR A 39 -13.00 -4.34 2.80
C THR A 39 -12.77 -2.83 2.73
N VAL A 40 -11.70 -2.41 2.05
CA VAL A 40 -11.31 -1.00 1.98
C VAL A 40 -10.64 -0.76 0.63
N PRO A 41 -10.84 0.40 -0.01
CA PRO A 41 -10.14 0.68 -1.26
C PRO A 41 -8.64 0.63 -1.07
N VAL A 42 -7.95 0.08 -2.06
CA VAL A 42 -6.49 -0.05 -2.04
C VAL A 42 -5.93 0.62 -3.28
N ILE A 43 -4.98 1.52 -3.11
CA ILE A 43 -4.23 2.07 -4.24
C ILE A 43 -2.89 1.34 -4.33
N VAL A 44 -2.49 1.06 -5.55
CA VAL A 44 -1.21 0.39 -5.81
C VAL A 44 -0.32 1.35 -6.56
N ASP A 45 0.84 1.63 -5.98
CA ASP A 45 1.85 2.52 -6.56
C ASP A 45 2.94 1.65 -7.20
N PHE A 46 2.92 1.55 -8.52
CA PHE A 46 3.98 0.87 -9.27
C PHE A 46 5.11 1.86 -9.48
N TRP A 47 6.27 1.54 -8.96
CA TRP A 47 7.43 2.44 -8.94
C TRP A 47 8.72 1.66 -9.22
N ALA A 48 9.81 2.39 -9.35
CA ALA A 48 11.13 1.79 -9.51
C ALA A 48 12.17 2.70 -8.85
N PRO A 49 13.27 2.12 -8.35
CA PRO A 49 14.32 2.92 -7.70
C PRO A 49 14.95 3.98 -8.60
N TRP A 50 14.97 3.74 -9.91
CA TRP A 50 15.57 4.67 -10.88
C TRP A 50 14.59 5.75 -11.35
N CYS A 51 13.36 5.70 -10.89
CA CYS A 51 12.30 6.60 -11.36
C CYS A 51 12.30 7.89 -10.54
N GLY A 52 12.73 8.99 -11.16
CA GLY A 52 12.75 10.29 -10.50
C GLY A 52 11.39 10.76 -10.01
N PRO A 53 10.36 10.81 -10.89
CA PRO A 53 9.03 11.23 -10.48
C PRO A 53 8.40 10.40 -9.38
N CYS A 54 8.75 9.11 -9.31
CA CYS A 54 8.24 8.24 -8.24
C CYS A 54 8.68 8.71 -6.86
N LYS A 55 9.85 9.33 -6.79
CA LYS A 55 10.39 9.80 -5.50
C LYS A 55 9.65 11.01 -4.99
N THR A 56 8.90 11.70 -5.84
CA THR A 56 8.04 12.80 -5.44
C THR A 56 6.63 12.31 -5.19
N LEU A 57 6.10 11.49 -6.09
CA LEU A 57 4.72 11.01 -5.99
C LEU A 57 4.52 10.07 -4.82
N GLY A 58 5.47 9.16 -4.58
CA GLY A 58 5.35 8.18 -3.50
C GLY A 58 5.07 8.81 -2.16
N PRO A 59 5.95 9.71 -1.69
CA PRO A 59 5.71 10.37 -0.40
C PRO A 59 4.42 11.16 -0.35
N ALA A 60 4.01 11.78 -1.46
CA ALA A 60 2.75 12.53 -1.50
C ALA A 60 1.54 11.61 -1.33
N LEU A 61 1.56 10.44 -2.01
CA LEU A 61 0.50 9.45 -1.85
C LEU A 61 0.47 8.90 -0.44
N GLU A 62 1.65 8.61 0.13
CA GLU A 62 1.73 8.09 1.49
C GLU A 62 1.14 9.07 2.49
N ALA A 63 1.42 10.35 2.32
CA ALA A 63 0.87 11.37 3.20
C ALA A 63 -0.65 11.43 3.09
N ALA A 64 -1.18 11.35 1.87
CA ALA A 64 -2.62 11.38 1.65
C ALA A 64 -3.31 10.17 2.25
N VAL A 65 -2.72 8.99 2.09
CA VAL A 65 -3.29 7.75 2.65
C VAL A 65 -3.28 7.81 4.17
N THR A 66 -2.19 8.29 4.75
CA THR A 66 -2.09 8.45 6.20
C THR A 66 -3.14 9.42 6.71
N ALA A 67 -3.33 10.55 6.01
CA ALA A 67 -4.32 11.54 6.40
C ALA A 67 -5.75 10.99 6.31
N ALA A 68 -6.00 10.03 5.43
CA ALA A 68 -7.31 9.42 5.29
C ALA A 68 -7.66 8.47 6.45
N GLY A 69 -6.68 8.12 7.29
CA GLY A 69 -6.95 7.46 8.57
C GLY A 69 -7.59 6.09 8.49
N GLY A 70 -7.27 5.32 7.46
CA GLY A 70 -7.81 3.95 7.34
C GLY A 70 -8.92 3.81 6.32
N LEU A 71 -9.38 4.90 5.72
CA LEU A 71 -10.40 4.83 4.67
C LEU A 71 -9.83 4.27 3.37
N ILE A 72 -8.52 4.34 3.20
CA ILE A 72 -7.81 3.88 2.01
C ILE A 72 -6.51 3.23 2.47
N LYS A 73 -6.10 2.18 1.80
CA LYS A 73 -4.78 1.58 2.01
C LYS A 73 -3.94 1.72 0.75
N MET A 74 -2.64 1.59 0.91
CA MET A 74 -1.69 1.71 -0.19
C MET A 74 -0.71 0.55 -0.18
N VAL A 75 -0.47 0.00 -1.36
CA VAL A 75 0.56 -1.02 -1.56
C VAL A 75 1.54 -0.49 -2.59
N LYS A 76 2.82 -0.53 -2.26
CA LYS A 76 3.89 -0.10 -3.15
C LYS A 76 4.50 -1.33 -3.81
N LEU A 77 4.64 -1.32 -5.12
CA LEU A 77 5.21 -2.44 -5.88
C LEU A 77 6.35 -1.96 -6.75
N ASP A 78 7.54 -2.39 -6.38
CA ASP A 78 8.77 -2.13 -7.15
C ASP A 78 8.72 -3.03 -8.39
N ILE A 79 8.65 -2.43 -9.58
CA ILE A 79 8.51 -3.22 -10.82
C ILE A 79 9.77 -3.99 -11.16
N ASP A 80 10.93 -3.58 -10.67
CA ASP A 80 12.17 -4.31 -10.93
C ASP A 80 12.17 -5.64 -10.18
N LYS A 81 11.61 -5.65 -8.98
CA LYS A 81 11.56 -6.84 -8.14
C LYS A 81 10.32 -7.69 -8.37
N ASN A 82 9.32 -7.15 -9.05
CA ASN A 82 8.02 -7.79 -9.22
C ASN A 82 7.57 -7.72 -10.67
N GLN A 83 8.41 -8.22 -11.56
CA GLN A 83 8.22 -8.08 -13.00
C GLN A 83 6.99 -8.83 -13.50
N GLY A 84 6.66 -9.97 -12.88
CA GLY A 84 5.51 -10.76 -13.30
C GLY A 84 4.20 -10.02 -13.14
N ILE A 85 3.99 -9.41 -11.97
CA ILE A 85 2.74 -8.67 -11.75
C ILE A 85 2.72 -7.41 -12.60
N ALA A 86 3.86 -6.78 -12.82
CA ALA A 86 3.94 -5.61 -13.67
C ALA A 86 3.50 -5.94 -15.09
N GLU A 87 3.93 -7.10 -15.60
CA GLU A 87 3.51 -7.55 -16.93
C GLU A 87 2.02 -7.87 -16.98
N GLN A 88 1.52 -8.58 -15.97
CA GLN A 88 0.10 -8.92 -15.92
C GLN A 88 -0.78 -7.67 -15.88
N MET A 89 -0.35 -6.64 -15.19
CA MET A 89 -1.09 -5.40 -15.07
C MET A 89 -0.79 -4.45 -16.22
N LYS A 90 0.07 -4.85 -17.15
CA LYS A 90 0.43 -4.07 -18.34
C LYS A 90 1.00 -2.71 -17.98
N ILE A 91 1.88 -2.71 -16.98
CA ILE A 91 2.57 -1.49 -16.57
C ILE A 91 3.65 -1.19 -17.60
N GLN A 92 3.50 -0.08 -18.33
CA GLN A 92 4.44 0.29 -19.38
C GLN A 92 5.39 1.39 -18.96
N SER A 93 5.03 2.12 -17.93
CA SER A 93 5.86 3.21 -17.43
C SER A 93 5.58 3.41 -15.96
N VAL A 94 6.51 4.06 -15.26
CA VAL A 94 6.34 4.44 -13.88
C VAL A 94 6.55 5.94 -13.73
N PRO A 95 5.85 6.57 -12.79
CA PRO A 95 4.91 5.98 -11.85
C PRO A 95 3.56 5.64 -12.51
N THR A 96 2.95 4.56 -12.04
CA THR A 96 1.59 4.20 -12.44
C THR A 96 0.83 3.84 -11.17
N VAL A 97 -0.36 4.39 -11.00
CA VAL A 97 -1.17 4.15 -9.81
C VAL A 97 -2.51 3.57 -10.25
N TYR A 98 -2.85 2.42 -9.68
CA TYR A 98 -4.16 1.79 -9.89
C TYR A 98 -4.91 1.79 -8.58
N ALA A 99 -6.24 1.89 -8.67
CA ALA A 99 -7.11 1.79 -7.50
C ALA A 99 -7.99 0.56 -7.63
N PHE A 100 -8.12 -0.17 -6.53
CA PHE A 100 -8.96 -1.36 -6.43
C PHE A 100 -10.00 -1.12 -5.35
N TRP A 101 -11.28 -1.38 -5.67
CA TRP A 101 -12.37 -1.27 -4.68
C TRP A 101 -13.56 -2.16 -5.03
#